data_d5f6a38a824434b3d662f2b407fdab4c
#
_entry.id   d5f6a38a824434b3d662f2b407fdab4c
#
_cell.length_a   1.000
_cell.length_b   1.000
_cell.length_c   1.000
_cell.angle_alpha   90.00
_cell.angle_beta   90.00
_cell.angle_gamma   90.00
#
_symmetry.space_group_name_H-M   'P 1'
#
loop_
_entity.id
_entity.type
_entity.pdbx_description
1 polymer ?
#
loop_
_entity_poly.entity_id
_entity_poly.type
_entity_poly.pdbx_seq_one_letter_code
_entity_poly.pdbx_strand_id
1 'polypeptide(L)'
;MKVVDVNKDFDKIVVVDPGKNTVEAIAFDTDYNLLDSVYFPSKSKAKRNFYDIDSSSEHQYRVEYEGQKYIVGEGILADYNFETTKNNSHHQICVYTAIANFVEKENERIYLIVGYPSSDFANVDQRTEYVKMLSATGNVSFTFNDELKTFHIVNVSVKPEGVAMKPRVEKIGQKKVRSVDIGGENINFRFYDEKGNTLESLSLDGAGLNHLESFLKTKLRKFINVDLIDVDYIDYLGGVKTCDLKEVKDDDLMGYSNSKEFMEDAIAEFIEMHVLGGLRAKGINLHLRGDKILFSGGGSVLLRPYLEEALKNNKENLVFSDTAYWDNCISYVIKDIGDRCKLLPGDKRVNMAIAQTAAGKILKESNSLN
;
A
#
# COMPACT_ATOMS: atom_id res chain seq x y z
N MET A 1 14.98 -28.70 2.46
CA MET A 1 14.51 -28.90 3.86
C MET A 1 12.98 -28.97 3.78
N LYS A 2 12.35 -30.07 4.20
CA LYS A 2 10.89 -30.17 4.16
C LYS A 2 10.32 -29.20 5.19
N VAL A 3 9.60 -28.16 4.73
CA VAL A 3 8.73 -27.35 5.59
C VAL A 3 7.76 -28.33 6.24
N VAL A 4 7.67 -28.29 7.57
CA VAL A 4 6.77 -29.16 8.34
C VAL A 4 5.37 -29.02 7.77
N ASP A 5 4.77 -30.12 7.42
CA ASP A 5 3.43 -30.27 6.86
C ASP A 5 2.38 -29.64 7.79
N VAL A 6 2.16 -28.35 7.63
CA VAL A 6 0.92 -27.74 8.07
C VAL A 6 -0.09 -28.13 6.99
N ASN A 7 -1.17 -28.82 7.34
CA ASN A 7 -2.22 -29.29 6.43
C ASN A 7 -2.36 -28.36 5.21
N LYS A 8 -1.81 -28.78 4.07
CA LYS A 8 -1.87 -28.06 2.80
C LYS A 8 -3.27 -28.25 2.19
N ASP A 9 -4.27 -27.73 2.90
CA ASP A 9 -5.66 -27.84 2.43
C ASP A 9 -6.07 -26.61 1.59
N PHE A 10 -5.11 -26.05 0.86
CA PHE A 10 -5.30 -24.93 -0.06
C PHE A 10 -4.45 -25.14 -1.32
N ASP A 11 -4.85 -24.47 -2.39
CA ASP A 11 -4.18 -24.57 -3.70
C ASP A 11 -3.22 -23.38 -3.93
N LYS A 12 -3.54 -22.21 -3.37
CA LYS A 12 -2.79 -20.97 -3.55
C LYS A 12 -2.78 -20.12 -2.28
N ILE A 13 -1.70 -19.40 -2.05
CA ILE A 13 -1.60 -18.37 -1.01
C ILE A 13 -1.76 -17.02 -1.70
N VAL A 14 -2.73 -16.22 -1.27
CA VAL A 14 -2.89 -14.85 -1.75
C VAL A 14 -2.67 -13.90 -0.59
N VAL A 15 -1.78 -12.95 -0.78
CA VAL A 15 -1.45 -11.92 0.19
C VAL A 15 -1.96 -10.60 -0.32
N VAL A 16 -2.77 -9.91 0.48
CA VAL A 16 -3.36 -8.63 0.09
C VAL A 16 -3.07 -7.57 1.13
N ASP A 17 -2.52 -6.46 0.69
CA ASP A 17 -2.55 -5.20 1.44
C ASP A 17 -3.65 -4.30 0.86
N PRO A 18 -4.86 -4.31 1.42
CA PRO A 18 -5.94 -3.47 0.94
C PRO A 18 -5.76 -2.05 1.52
N GLY A 19 -4.78 -1.33 1.00
CA GLY A 19 -4.49 0.04 1.37
C GLY A 19 -5.65 1.00 1.05
N LYS A 20 -5.60 2.22 1.58
CA LYS A 20 -6.65 3.22 1.32
C LYS A 20 -6.47 3.97 0.01
N ASN A 21 -5.26 3.95 -0.54
CA ASN A 21 -4.97 4.54 -1.84
C ASN A 21 -4.86 3.48 -2.93
N THR A 22 -4.12 2.41 -2.65
CA THR A 22 -3.87 1.29 -3.55
C THR A 22 -4.13 -0.03 -2.84
N VAL A 23 -4.50 -1.03 -3.62
CA VAL A 23 -4.55 -2.42 -3.21
C VAL A 23 -3.37 -3.11 -3.87
N GLU A 24 -2.49 -3.68 -3.06
CA GLU A 24 -1.38 -4.50 -3.51
C GLU A 24 -1.65 -5.96 -3.17
N ALA A 25 -1.43 -6.86 -4.12
CA ALA A 25 -1.58 -8.28 -3.85
C ALA A 25 -0.53 -9.13 -4.56
N ILE A 26 -0.13 -10.21 -3.90
CA ILE A 26 0.86 -11.16 -4.39
C ILE A 26 0.31 -12.57 -4.22
N ALA A 27 0.44 -13.40 -5.26
CA ALA A 27 0.08 -14.80 -5.21
C ALA A 27 1.33 -15.70 -5.13
N PHE A 28 1.24 -16.74 -4.32
CA PHE A 28 2.26 -17.78 -4.19
C PHE A 28 1.61 -19.16 -4.33
N ASP A 29 2.40 -20.12 -4.81
CA ASP A 29 2.04 -21.52 -4.71
C ASP A 29 2.16 -22.04 -3.25
N THR A 30 1.83 -23.32 -3.04
CA THR A 30 1.88 -23.95 -1.72
C THR A 30 3.30 -24.08 -1.14
N ASP A 31 4.32 -23.91 -1.96
CA ASP A 31 5.73 -23.96 -1.57
C ASP A 31 6.36 -22.56 -1.47
N TYR A 32 5.52 -21.49 -1.50
CA TYR A 32 5.91 -20.08 -1.45
C TYR A 32 6.73 -19.60 -2.64
N ASN A 33 6.62 -20.25 -3.80
CA ASN A 33 7.13 -19.67 -5.03
C ASN A 33 6.18 -18.58 -5.49
N LEU A 34 6.73 -17.41 -5.85
CA LEU A 34 5.96 -16.32 -6.42
C LEU A 34 5.33 -16.75 -7.75
N LEU A 35 4.03 -16.59 -7.87
CA LEU A 35 3.27 -16.84 -9.08
C LEU A 35 3.06 -15.53 -9.84
N ASP A 36 2.47 -14.53 -9.19
CA ASP A 36 2.08 -13.28 -9.82
C ASP A 36 1.89 -12.18 -8.78
N SER A 37 1.74 -10.92 -9.26
CA SER A 37 1.42 -9.77 -8.44
C SER A 37 0.51 -8.81 -9.18
N VAL A 38 -0.36 -8.10 -8.46
CA VAL A 38 -1.25 -7.09 -9.00
C VAL A 38 -1.35 -5.91 -8.04
N TYR A 39 -1.46 -4.70 -8.60
CA TYR A 39 -1.82 -3.51 -7.84
C TYR A 39 -2.88 -2.71 -8.62
N PHE A 40 -3.74 -2.00 -7.89
CA PHE A 40 -4.73 -1.11 -8.48
C PHE A 40 -5.21 -0.09 -7.45
N PRO A 41 -5.74 1.08 -7.89
CA PRO A 41 -6.31 2.06 -6.98
C PRO A 41 -7.43 1.47 -6.12
N SER A 42 -7.41 1.75 -4.82
CA SER A 42 -8.43 1.32 -3.86
C SER A 42 -9.72 2.12 -4.03
N LYS A 43 -10.30 2.04 -5.21
CA LYS A 43 -11.55 2.69 -5.58
C LYS A 43 -12.56 1.65 -6.03
N SER A 44 -13.80 1.78 -5.58
CA SER A 44 -14.91 0.98 -6.09
C SER A 44 -16.17 1.82 -6.17
N LYS A 45 -16.97 1.60 -7.20
CA LYS A 45 -18.24 2.29 -7.39
C LYS A 45 -19.32 1.30 -7.84
N ALA A 46 -20.40 1.24 -7.06
CA ALA A 46 -21.57 0.48 -7.45
C ALA A 46 -22.21 1.05 -8.72
N LYS A 47 -22.60 0.19 -9.63
CA LYS A 47 -23.20 0.52 -10.93
C LYS A 47 -24.49 -0.29 -11.16
N ARG A 48 -25.42 0.27 -11.94
CA ARG A 48 -26.60 -0.48 -12.39
C ARG A 48 -26.28 -1.39 -13.57
N ASN A 49 -25.37 -0.96 -14.44
CA ASN A 49 -24.91 -1.70 -15.61
C ASN A 49 -23.47 -1.29 -15.96
N PHE A 50 -22.88 -1.93 -16.97
CA PHE A 50 -21.52 -1.68 -17.46
C PHE A 50 -21.46 -1.01 -18.82
N TYR A 51 -22.60 -0.57 -19.38
CA TYR A 51 -22.69 -0.12 -20.80
C TYR A 51 -21.89 1.16 -21.11
N ASP A 52 -21.60 1.99 -20.11
CA ASP A 52 -20.96 3.29 -20.30
C ASP A 52 -19.51 3.32 -19.79
N ILE A 53 -18.83 2.16 -19.83
CA ILE A 53 -17.49 2.07 -19.26
C ILE A 53 -16.50 1.83 -20.38
N ASP A 54 -15.67 2.83 -20.58
CA ASP A 54 -14.48 2.68 -21.42
C ASP A 54 -13.48 1.80 -20.67
N SER A 55 -13.32 0.55 -21.12
CA SER A 55 -12.44 -0.45 -20.50
C SER A 55 -10.99 -0.32 -20.96
N SER A 56 -10.52 0.90 -21.17
CA SER A 56 -9.21 1.18 -21.75
C SER A 56 -8.03 1.02 -20.76
N SER A 57 -8.31 0.87 -19.46
CA SER A 57 -7.26 0.74 -18.45
C SER A 57 -7.03 -0.71 -18.02
N GLU A 58 -5.77 -1.11 -17.94
CA GLU A 58 -5.33 -2.44 -17.51
C GLU A 58 -5.71 -2.73 -16.04
N HIS A 59 -5.82 -1.70 -15.22
CA HIS A 59 -6.13 -1.81 -13.79
C HIS A 59 -7.58 -1.38 -13.46
N GLN A 60 -8.50 -1.49 -14.42
CA GLN A 60 -9.92 -1.29 -14.24
C GLN A 60 -10.67 -2.61 -14.38
N TYR A 61 -11.43 -2.97 -13.36
CA TYR A 61 -12.13 -4.25 -13.28
C TYR A 61 -13.64 -4.07 -13.18
N ARG A 62 -14.37 -4.82 -14.01
CA ARG A 62 -15.82 -4.98 -13.91
C ARG A 62 -16.10 -6.20 -13.05
N VAL A 63 -16.78 -6.01 -11.92
CA VAL A 63 -17.04 -7.10 -11.00
C VAL A 63 -18.51 -7.16 -10.59
N GLU A 64 -19.03 -8.37 -10.35
CA GLU A 64 -20.35 -8.58 -9.78
C GLU A 64 -20.25 -9.57 -8.62
N TYR A 65 -20.81 -9.15 -7.49
CA TYR A 65 -20.86 -9.94 -6.27
C TYR A 65 -22.22 -9.77 -5.61
N GLU A 66 -22.86 -10.89 -5.24
CA GLU A 66 -24.20 -10.92 -4.63
C GLU A 66 -25.26 -10.12 -5.43
N GLY A 67 -25.18 -10.16 -6.76
CA GLY A 67 -26.09 -9.46 -7.65
C GLY A 67 -25.86 -7.94 -7.77
N GLN A 68 -24.87 -7.39 -7.07
CA GLN A 68 -24.47 -6.00 -7.18
C GLN A 68 -23.24 -5.87 -8.10
N LYS A 69 -23.33 -4.94 -9.06
CA LYS A 69 -22.24 -4.63 -10.00
C LYS A 69 -21.37 -3.49 -9.48
N TYR A 70 -20.06 -3.62 -9.67
CA TYR A 70 -19.08 -2.61 -9.29
C TYR A 70 -18.06 -2.42 -10.40
N ILE A 71 -17.52 -1.22 -10.47
CA ILE A 71 -16.24 -0.96 -11.11
C ILE A 71 -15.21 -0.77 -10.02
N VAL A 72 -14.06 -1.39 -10.19
CA VAL A 72 -12.95 -1.34 -9.23
C VAL A 72 -11.68 -0.89 -9.94
N GLY A 73 -10.87 -0.04 -9.30
CA GLY A 73 -9.56 0.36 -9.81
C GLY A 73 -9.54 1.71 -10.53
N GLU A 74 -8.89 1.78 -11.67
CA GLU A 74 -8.63 3.03 -12.41
C GLU A 74 -9.87 3.57 -13.14
N GLY A 75 -9.78 4.84 -13.58
CA GLY A 75 -10.81 5.48 -14.40
C GLY A 75 -12.16 5.71 -13.69
N ILE A 76 -12.19 5.59 -12.37
CA ILE A 76 -13.41 5.73 -11.59
C ILE A 76 -13.46 7.12 -10.97
N LEU A 77 -14.45 7.91 -11.35
CA LEU A 77 -14.82 9.11 -10.61
C LEU A 77 -15.52 8.70 -9.30
N ALA A 78 -14.76 8.29 -8.34
CA ALA A 78 -15.19 7.99 -6.98
C ALA A 78 -14.11 8.46 -6.02
N ASP A 79 -14.54 8.98 -4.88
CA ASP A 79 -13.64 9.30 -3.79
C ASP A 79 -13.02 8.02 -3.22
N TYR A 80 -11.82 8.14 -2.66
CA TYR A 80 -11.23 7.07 -1.87
C TYR A 80 -12.07 6.85 -0.61
N ASN A 81 -12.11 5.60 -0.13
CA ASN A 81 -12.76 5.31 1.14
C ASN A 81 -11.85 5.71 2.30
N PHE A 82 -12.21 6.78 3.00
CA PHE A 82 -11.49 7.30 4.17
C PHE A 82 -11.94 6.67 5.50
N GLU A 83 -12.84 5.69 5.49
CA GLU A 83 -13.22 4.98 6.72
C GLU A 83 -12.00 4.32 7.36
N THR A 84 -11.85 4.49 8.67
CA THR A 84 -10.73 3.91 9.42
C THR A 84 -10.82 2.39 9.51
N THR A 85 -12.04 1.86 9.57
CA THR A 85 -12.28 0.42 9.61
C THR A 85 -12.23 -0.20 8.21
N LYS A 86 -11.65 -1.40 8.11
CA LYS A 86 -11.70 -2.23 6.90
C LYS A 86 -12.91 -3.17 6.85
N ASN A 87 -13.80 -3.13 7.85
CA ASN A 87 -14.99 -3.98 7.94
C ASN A 87 -16.15 -3.40 7.11
N ASN A 88 -15.95 -3.24 5.81
CA ASN A 88 -16.97 -2.70 4.91
C ASN A 88 -16.91 -3.38 3.53
N SER A 89 -18.00 -3.24 2.76
CA SER A 89 -18.15 -3.84 1.44
C SER A 89 -17.11 -3.36 0.43
N HIS A 90 -16.66 -2.12 0.52
CA HIS A 90 -15.62 -1.59 -0.37
C HIS A 90 -14.33 -2.40 -0.23
N HIS A 91 -13.83 -2.59 0.98
CA HIS A 91 -12.62 -3.39 1.22
C HIS A 91 -12.81 -4.86 0.82
N GLN A 92 -13.99 -5.43 1.11
CA GLN A 92 -14.31 -6.80 0.69
C GLN A 92 -14.22 -6.97 -0.84
N ILE A 93 -14.87 -6.07 -1.58
CA ILE A 93 -14.85 -6.09 -3.05
C ILE A 93 -13.43 -5.91 -3.58
N CYS A 94 -12.62 -5.01 -3.02
CA CYS A 94 -11.23 -4.82 -3.40
C CYS A 94 -10.38 -6.10 -3.13
N VAL A 95 -10.54 -6.73 -1.98
CA VAL A 95 -9.84 -8.00 -1.66
C VAL A 95 -10.26 -9.12 -2.61
N TYR A 96 -11.56 -9.26 -2.89
CA TYR A 96 -12.05 -10.29 -3.82
C TYR A 96 -11.62 -10.02 -5.25
N THR A 97 -11.55 -8.76 -5.68
CA THR A 97 -10.99 -8.36 -6.98
C THR A 97 -9.51 -8.77 -7.06
N ALA A 98 -8.73 -8.53 -6.02
CA ALA A 98 -7.34 -8.97 -5.97
C ALA A 98 -7.20 -10.50 -6.06
N ILE A 99 -8.02 -11.25 -5.32
CA ILE A 99 -8.02 -12.73 -5.39
C ILE A 99 -8.41 -13.21 -6.79
N ALA A 100 -9.46 -12.62 -7.39
CA ALA A 100 -9.98 -13.04 -8.70
C ALA A 100 -8.95 -12.89 -9.84
N ASN A 101 -8.01 -11.94 -9.74
CA ASN A 101 -6.89 -11.83 -10.68
C ASN A 101 -6.03 -13.10 -10.72
N PHE A 102 -5.95 -13.84 -9.61
CA PHE A 102 -5.07 -15.00 -9.49
C PHE A 102 -5.81 -16.35 -9.59
N VAL A 103 -7.16 -16.33 -9.63
CA VAL A 103 -7.97 -17.56 -9.73
C VAL A 103 -7.94 -18.10 -11.15
N GLU A 104 -7.43 -19.32 -11.33
CA GLU A 104 -7.29 -20.00 -12.60
C GLU A 104 -8.22 -21.22 -12.75
N LYS A 105 -8.73 -21.75 -11.63
CA LYS A 105 -9.56 -22.95 -11.58
C LYS A 105 -10.87 -22.66 -10.86
N GLU A 106 -11.90 -23.41 -11.20
CA GLU A 106 -13.15 -23.40 -10.45
C GLU A 106 -12.93 -23.91 -9.01
N ASN A 107 -13.53 -23.22 -8.05
CA ASN A 107 -13.49 -23.58 -6.64
C ASN A 107 -12.06 -23.68 -6.06
N GLU A 108 -11.15 -22.84 -6.58
CA GLU A 108 -9.77 -22.80 -6.11
C GLU A 108 -9.71 -22.45 -4.61
N ARG A 109 -8.97 -23.22 -3.83
CA ARG A 109 -8.88 -23.05 -2.38
C ARG A 109 -7.76 -22.07 -2.04
N ILE A 110 -8.14 -20.95 -1.45
CA ILE A 110 -7.25 -19.82 -1.16
C ILE A 110 -6.94 -19.73 0.33
N TYR A 111 -5.67 -19.74 0.68
CA TYR A 111 -5.19 -19.25 1.96
C TYR A 111 -4.93 -17.76 1.85
N LEU A 112 -5.76 -16.94 2.51
CA LEU A 112 -5.67 -15.49 2.44
C LEU A 112 -4.83 -14.94 3.61
N ILE A 113 -3.82 -14.15 3.30
CA ILE A 113 -3.07 -13.33 4.25
C ILE A 113 -3.41 -11.87 3.95
N VAL A 114 -3.88 -11.11 4.95
CA VAL A 114 -4.41 -9.77 4.70
C VAL A 114 -3.97 -8.77 5.76
N GLY A 115 -3.70 -7.52 5.33
CA GLY A 115 -3.34 -6.41 6.19
C GLY A 115 -4.54 -5.84 6.96
N TYR A 116 -4.27 -5.36 8.19
CA TYR A 116 -5.24 -4.66 9.03
C TYR A 116 -4.55 -3.48 9.75
N PRO A 117 -5.23 -2.34 9.95
CA PRO A 117 -4.62 -1.18 10.59
C PRO A 117 -3.95 -1.49 11.91
N SER A 118 -2.72 -1.03 12.08
CA SER A 118 -1.95 -1.28 13.31
C SER A 118 -2.59 -0.65 14.55
N SER A 119 -3.26 0.50 14.41
CA SER A 119 -4.01 1.16 15.49
C SER A 119 -5.09 0.28 16.08
N ASP A 120 -5.80 -0.46 15.22
CA ASP A 120 -6.97 -1.26 15.59
C ASP A 120 -6.63 -2.74 15.74
N PHE A 121 -5.37 -3.12 15.48
CA PHE A 121 -4.96 -4.53 15.51
C PHE A 121 -5.12 -5.19 16.88
N ALA A 122 -5.08 -4.45 17.97
CA ALA A 122 -5.33 -4.97 19.32
C ALA A 122 -6.80 -5.31 19.57
N ASN A 123 -7.74 -4.75 18.78
CA ASN A 123 -9.18 -5.02 18.91
C ASN A 123 -9.51 -6.39 18.29
N VAL A 124 -9.66 -7.40 19.15
CA VAL A 124 -9.92 -8.79 18.73
C VAL A 124 -11.28 -8.93 18.07
N ASP A 125 -12.30 -8.20 18.53
CA ASP A 125 -13.67 -8.32 18.02
C ASP A 125 -13.74 -7.79 16.57
N GLN A 126 -13.19 -6.62 16.31
CA GLN A 126 -13.15 -6.05 14.96
C GLN A 126 -12.36 -6.93 13.99
N ARG A 127 -11.22 -7.49 14.41
CA ARG A 127 -10.47 -8.44 13.58
C ARG A 127 -11.28 -9.72 13.30
N THR A 128 -12.01 -10.20 14.28
CA THR A 128 -12.86 -11.38 14.11
C THR A 128 -13.99 -11.12 13.13
N GLU A 129 -14.60 -9.94 13.18
CA GLU A 129 -15.60 -9.51 12.21
C GLU A 129 -15.03 -9.39 10.81
N TYR A 130 -13.82 -8.81 10.68
CA TYR A 130 -13.11 -8.71 9.40
C TYR A 130 -12.84 -10.09 8.79
N VAL A 131 -12.35 -11.03 9.61
CA VAL A 131 -12.15 -12.44 9.17
C VAL A 131 -13.45 -13.05 8.71
N LYS A 132 -14.56 -12.88 9.47
CA LYS A 132 -15.88 -13.40 9.11
C LYS A 132 -16.39 -12.80 7.79
N MET A 133 -16.22 -11.50 7.60
CA MET A 133 -16.61 -10.81 6.37
C MET A 133 -15.84 -11.35 5.15
N LEU A 134 -14.53 -11.55 5.26
CA LEU A 134 -13.70 -12.04 4.15
C LEU A 134 -13.86 -13.54 3.90
N SER A 135 -14.01 -14.35 4.94
CA SER A 135 -14.22 -15.80 4.79
C SER A 135 -15.62 -16.16 4.33
N ALA A 136 -16.55 -15.20 4.42
CA ALA A 136 -17.93 -15.31 3.98
C ALA A 136 -18.59 -16.67 4.31
N THR A 137 -19.41 -17.20 3.41
CA THR A 137 -20.21 -18.41 3.60
C THR A 137 -19.60 -19.66 2.93
N GLY A 138 -18.28 -19.70 2.72
CA GLY A 138 -17.62 -20.81 2.04
C GLY A 138 -17.16 -20.43 0.62
N ASN A 139 -17.85 -20.92 -0.42
CA ASN A 139 -17.49 -20.59 -1.79
C ASN A 139 -17.95 -19.19 -2.17
N VAL A 140 -17.00 -18.38 -2.68
CA VAL A 140 -17.27 -17.07 -3.27
C VAL A 140 -17.50 -17.26 -4.76
N SER A 141 -18.65 -16.79 -5.24
CA SER A 141 -18.97 -16.67 -6.65
C SER A 141 -18.85 -15.21 -7.05
N PHE A 142 -17.91 -14.90 -7.91
CA PHE A 142 -17.49 -13.54 -8.21
C PHE A 142 -17.31 -13.39 -9.73
N THR A 143 -18.15 -12.57 -10.38
CA THR A 143 -17.94 -12.28 -11.79
C THR A 143 -16.83 -11.23 -11.90
N PHE A 144 -15.81 -11.53 -12.69
CA PHE A 144 -14.63 -10.71 -12.90
C PHE A 144 -14.37 -10.53 -14.39
N ASN A 145 -14.49 -9.31 -14.89
CA ASN A 145 -14.36 -8.97 -16.30
C ASN A 145 -15.20 -9.89 -17.22
N ASP A 146 -16.47 -10.08 -16.83
CA ASP A 146 -17.46 -10.92 -17.53
C ASP A 146 -17.22 -12.45 -17.42
N GLU A 147 -16.18 -12.90 -16.69
CA GLU A 147 -15.94 -14.30 -16.38
C GLU A 147 -16.36 -14.64 -14.96
N LEU A 148 -17.03 -15.77 -14.78
CA LEU A 148 -17.35 -16.28 -13.45
C LEU A 148 -16.12 -16.92 -12.85
N LYS A 149 -15.63 -16.36 -11.75
CA LYS A 149 -14.58 -16.93 -10.90
C LYS A 149 -15.22 -17.50 -9.64
N THR A 150 -14.87 -18.71 -9.28
CA THR A 150 -15.30 -19.33 -8.03
C THR A 150 -14.08 -19.73 -7.22
N PHE A 151 -14.08 -19.34 -5.95
CA PHE A 151 -12.98 -19.67 -5.03
C PHE A 151 -13.48 -19.86 -3.61
N HIS A 152 -12.72 -20.59 -2.83
CA HIS A 152 -13.02 -20.86 -1.44
C HIS A 152 -11.90 -20.34 -0.54
N ILE A 153 -12.19 -19.38 0.32
CA ILE A 153 -11.22 -18.88 1.30
C ILE A 153 -11.21 -19.83 2.49
N VAL A 154 -10.24 -20.74 2.50
CA VAL A 154 -10.15 -21.80 3.52
C VAL A 154 -9.63 -21.28 4.86
N ASN A 155 -8.87 -20.20 4.84
CA ASN A 155 -8.37 -19.54 6.03
C ASN A 155 -8.01 -18.08 5.75
N VAL A 156 -8.15 -17.22 6.75
CA VAL A 156 -7.76 -15.81 6.72
C VAL A 156 -6.77 -15.54 7.85
N SER A 157 -5.56 -15.14 7.49
CA SER A 157 -4.50 -14.73 8.42
C SER A 157 -4.36 -13.20 8.39
N VAL A 158 -4.77 -12.54 9.45
CA VAL A 158 -4.72 -11.07 9.55
C VAL A 158 -3.38 -10.63 10.13
N LYS A 159 -2.71 -9.69 9.49
CA LYS A 159 -1.42 -9.14 9.90
C LYS A 159 -1.50 -7.63 10.09
N PRO A 160 -0.79 -7.05 11.08
CA PRO A 160 -0.79 -5.60 11.27
C PRO A 160 0.04 -4.91 10.18
N GLU A 161 -0.47 -3.80 9.66
CA GLU A 161 0.25 -2.93 8.73
C GLU A 161 1.51 -2.33 9.36
N GLY A 162 2.48 -1.92 8.53
CA GLY A 162 3.70 -1.24 8.97
C GLY A 162 4.67 -2.07 9.82
N VAL A 163 4.38 -3.37 10.08
CA VAL A 163 5.31 -4.30 10.77
C VAL A 163 6.39 -4.81 9.81
N ALA A 164 6.24 -4.48 8.56
CA ALA A 164 6.95 -4.95 7.40
C ALA A 164 8.46 -4.84 7.44
N MET A 165 8.99 -3.92 8.23
CA MET A 165 10.34 -3.46 8.02
C MET A 165 11.38 -4.21 8.84
N LYS A 166 10.97 -5.06 9.79
CA LYS A 166 11.91 -5.80 10.65
C LYS A 166 12.96 -6.59 9.86
N PRO A 167 12.62 -7.36 8.80
CA PRO A 167 13.63 -8.09 8.03
C PRO A 167 14.59 -7.18 7.26
N ARG A 168 14.14 -5.97 6.88
CA ARG A 168 15.01 -4.99 6.22
C ARG A 168 15.91 -4.27 7.21
N VAL A 169 15.40 -3.98 8.40
CA VAL A 169 16.18 -3.40 9.49
C VAL A 169 17.36 -4.33 9.84
N GLU A 170 17.14 -5.63 9.91
CA GLU A 170 18.19 -6.62 10.13
C GLU A 170 19.27 -6.59 9.03
N LYS A 171 18.91 -6.23 7.77
CA LYS A 171 19.86 -6.05 6.65
C LYS A 171 20.67 -4.76 6.72
N ILE A 172 20.11 -3.69 7.27
CA ILE A 172 20.78 -2.38 7.36
C ILE A 172 21.97 -2.47 8.33
N GLY A 173 22.01 -3.53 9.17
CA GLY A 173 23.14 -3.83 10.06
C GLY A 173 23.13 -2.99 11.32
N GLN A 174 24.06 -3.23 12.22
CA GLN A 174 24.27 -2.83 13.61
C GLN A 174 23.97 -1.34 14.02
N LYS A 175 22.97 -0.71 13.40
CA LYS A 175 22.52 0.65 13.72
C LYS A 175 21.05 0.65 14.09
N LYS A 176 20.65 1.64 14.89
CA LYS A 176 19.26 1.95 15.12
C LYS A 176 18.61 2.42 13.82
N VAL A 177 17.36 2.04 13.60
CA VAL A 177 16.64 2.37 12.39
C VAL A 177 15.30 3.02 12.71
N ARG A 178 15.07 4.16 12.12
CA ARG A 178 13.77 4.86 12.09
C ARG A 178 13.07 4.51 10.80
N SER A 179 12.03 3.73 10.86
CA SER A 179 11.22 3.36 9.71
C SER A 179 10.04 4.33 9.58
N VAL A 180 9.85 4.85 8.37
CA VAL A 180 8.77 5.76 8.00
C VAL A 180 8.05 5.14 6.80
N ASP A 181 6.87 4.61 7.02
CA ASP A 181 6.01 4.03 6.00
C ASP A 181 4.95 5.07 5.63
N ILE A 182 5.02 5.61 4.41
CA ILE A 182 4.13 6.65 3.91
C ILE A 182 3.05 6.01 3.06
N GLY A 183 1.86 5.86 3.64
CA GLY A 183 0.66 5.35 2.98
C GLY A 183 -0.20 6.44 2.36
N GLY A 184 -1.40 6.05 1.92
CA GLY A 184 -2.39 6.99 1.38
C GLY A 184 -3.01 7.89 2.44
N GLU A 185 -3.41 7.33 3.58
CA GLU A 185 -4.12 8.06 4.64
C GLU A 185 -3.20 8.49 5.78
N ASN A 186 -2.27 7.64 6.16
CA ASN A 186 -1.44 7.81 7.34
C ASN A 186 0.04 7.56 7.06
N ILE A 187 0.86 7.96 8.03
CA ILE A 187 2.27 7.61 8.09
C ILE A 187 2.46 6.72 9.32
N ASN A 188 3.00 5.53 9.12
CA ASN A 188 3.39 4.66 10.20
C ASN A 188 4.87 4.84 10.52
N PHE A 189 5.19 5.19 11.76
CA PHE A 189 6.55 5.32 12.25
C PHE A 189 6.90 4.20 13.21
N ARG A 190 8.12 3.65 13.07
CA ARG A 190 8.69 2.69 14.03
C ARG A 190 10.17 2.98 14.26
N PHE A 191 10.57 2.85 15.50
CA PHE A 191 11.97 2.95 15.89
C PHE A 191 12.46 1.57 16.35
N TYR A 192 13.55 1.12 15.78
CA TYR A 192 14.14 -0.18 16.08
C TYR A 192 15.54 -0.02 16.69
N ASP A 193 15.88 -0.89 17.65
CA ASP A 193 17.25 -1.03 18.15
C ASP A 193 18.14 -1.78 17.13
N GLU A 194 19.41 -1.93 17.46
CA GLU A 194 20.40 -2.62 16.63
C GLU A 194 20.11 -4.12 16.45
N LYS A 195 19.21 -4.69 17.25
CA LYS A 195 18.75 -6.08 17.18
C LYS A 195 17.43 -6.22 16.42
N GLY A 196 16.87 -5.12 15.94
CA GLY A 196 15.57 -5.11 15.27
C GLY A 196 14.37 -5.22 16.22
N ASN A 197 14.53 -4.96 17.51
CA ASN A 197 13.40 -4.87 18.43
C ASN A 197 12.75 -3.50 18.30
N THR A 198 11.42 -3.45 18.30
CA THR A 198 10.68 -2.19 18.27
C THR A 198 10.81 -1.47 19.61
N LEU A 199 11.36 -0.27 19.61
CA LEU A 199 11.46 0.63 20.76
C LEU A 199 10.26 1.55 20.85
N GLU A 200 9.75 2.02 19.70
CA GLU A 200 8.64 2.95 19.62
C GLU A 200 7.83 2.67 18.35
N SER A 201 6.53 2.92 18.39
CA SER A 201 5.63 2.80 17.24
C SER A 201 4.50 3.82 17.37
N LEU A 202 4.21 4.54 16.30
CA LEU A 202 3.06 5.45 16.22
C LEU A 202 2.54 5.52 14.79
N SER A 203 1.30 6.00 14.66
CA SER A 203 0.69 6.38 13.39
C SER A 203 0.37 7.89 13.42
N LEU A 204 0.60 8.56 12.31
CA LEU A 204 0.14 9.92 12.04
C LEU A 204 -1.00 9.84 11.04
N ASP A 205 -2.21 10.03 11.53
CA ASP A 205 -3.38 10.12 10.68
C ASP A 205 -3.41 11.50 9.99
N GLY A 206 -3.95 11.55 8.79
CA GLY A 206 -4.05 12.80 8.02
C GLY A 206 -2.72 13.33 7.49
N ALA A 207 -1.70 12.49 7.35
CA ALA A 207 -0.39 12.87 6.82
C ALA A 207 0.05 12.05 5.59
N GLY A 208 -0.81 11.17 5.10
CA GLY A 208 -0.56 10.37 3.90
C GLY A 208 -0.82 11.12 2.59
N LEU A 209 -0.59 10.45 1.46
CA LEU A 209 -0.68 11.04 0.12
C LEU A 209 -2.07 11.62 -0.22
N ASN A 210 -3.16 11.04 0.29
CA ASN A 210 -4.51 11.55 0.03
C ASN A 210 -4.72 12.96 0.61
N HIS A 211 -3.98 13.30 1.66
CA HIS A 211 -4.00 14.64 2.26
C HIS A 211 -3.19 15.65 1.48
N LEU A 212 -2.18 15.22 0.72
CA LEU A 212 -1.43 16.10 -0.18
C LEU A 212 -2.36 16.70 -1.25
N GLU A 213 -3.26 15.91 -1.83
CA GLU A 213 -4.24 16.42 -2.80
C GLU A 213 -5.10 17.55 -2.22
N SER A 214 -5.68 17.31 -1.04
CA SER A 214 -6.49 18.32 -0.35
C SER A 214 -5.68 19.57 0.01
N PHE A 215 -4.40 19.39 0.38
CA PHE A 215 -3.50 20.48 0.67
C PHE A 215 -3.19 21.32 -0.58
N LEU A 216 -2.90 20.68 -1.71
CA LEU A 216 -2.66 21.34 -2.99
C LEU A 216 -3.89 22.10 -3.47
N LYS A 217 -5.06 21.48 -3.45
CA LYS A 217 -6.34 22.14 -3.77
C LYS A 217 -6.59 23.38 -2.89
N THR A 218 -6.31 23.27 -1.60
CA THR A 218 -6.49 24.39 -0.66
C THR A 218 -5.51 25.53 -0.96
N LYS A 219 -4.28 25.23 -1.29
CA LYS A 219 -3.28 26.24 -1.69
C LYS A 219 -3.69 26.92 -2.98
N LEU A 220 -4.03 26.16 -4.01
CA LEU A 220 -4.47 26.71 -5.28
C LEU A 220 -5.68 27.64 -5.12
N ARG A 221 -6.71 27.26 -4.36
CA ARG A 221 -7.86 28.10 -4.07
C ARG A 221 -7.50 29.46 -3.44
N LYS A 222 -6.48 29.50 -2.60
CA LYS A 222 -6.03 30.76 -1.98
C LYS A 222 -5.37 31.71 -2.99
N PHE A 223 -4.74 31.16 -4.02
CA PHE A 223 -3.98 31.94 -5.00
C PHE A 223 -4.81 32.31 -6.24
N ILE A 224 -5.66 31.41 -6.73
CA ILE A 224 -6.26 31.54 -8.05
C ILE A 224 -7.78 31.61 -8.04
N ASN A 225 -8.42 31.41 -6.91
CA ASN A 225 -9.89 31.39 -6.79
C ASN A 225 -10.60 30.46 -7.81
N VAL A 226 -9.91 29.41 -8.29
CA VAL A 226 -10.38 28.41 -9.25
C VAL A 226 -10.50 27.07 -8.55
N ASP A 227 -11.62 26.40 -8.72
CA ASP A 227 -11.80 24.99 -8.36
C ASP A 227 -11.11 24.12 -9.42
N LEU A 228 -9.84 23.84 -9.24
CA LEU A 228 -9.13 22.87 -10.07
C LEU A 228 -9.62 21.46 -9.69
N ILE A 229 -10.53 20.96 -10.51
CA ILE A 229 -11.25 19.71 -10.23
C ILE A 229 -10.38 18.48 -10.52
N ASP A 230 -9.36 18.57 -11.39
CA ASP A 230 -8.71 17.41 -11.98
C ASP A 230 -7.17 17.50 -12.09
N VAL A 231 -6.47 17.98 -11.06
CA VAL A 231 -5.01 17.77 -11.03
C VAL A 231 -4.75 16.39 -10.45
N ASP A 232 -4.44 15.42 -11.31
CA ASP A 232 -3.92 14.15 -10.85
C ASP A 232 -2.45 14.33 -10.44
N TYR A 233 -2.26 14.70 -9.18
CA TYR A 233 -0.95 14.92 -8.60
C TYR A 233 -0.13 13.63 -8.49
N ILE A 234 -0.77 12.47 -8.48
CA ILE A 234 -0.10 11.16 -8.49
C ILE A 234 0.59 10.98 -9.84
N ASP A 235 -0.11 11.27 -10.95
CA ASP A 235 0.48 11.27 -12.29
C ASP A 235 1.63 12.29 -12.39
N TYR A 236 1.47 13.47 -11.78
CA TYR A 236 2.54 14.47 -11.72
C TYR A 236 3.77 13.96 -10.95
N LEU A 237 3.57 13.42 -9.75
CA LEU A 237 4.66 12.88 -8.93
C LEU A 237 5.32 11.66 -9.59
N GLY A 238 4.54 10.83 -10.29
CA GLY A 238 5.03 9.69 -11.04
C GLY A 238 5.78 10.05 -12.34
N GLY A 239 5.75 11.33 -12.73
CA GLY A 239 6.38 11.80 -13.97
C GLY A 239 5.64 11.42 -15.25
N VAL A 240 4.42 10.87 -15.12
CA VAL A 240 3.59 10.42 -16.27
C VAL A 240 2.96 11.60 -17.01
N LYS A 241 2.61 12.65 -16.27
CA LYS A 241 2.08 13.89 -16.85
C LYS A 241 2.83 15.11 -16.31
N THR A 242 3.09 16.04 -17.18
CA THR A 242 3.42 17.41 -16.75
C THR A 242 2.14 18.01 -16.16
N CYS A 243 2.26 18.69 -15.01
CA CYS A 243 1.13 19.42 -14.45
C CYS A 243 0.79 20.58 -15.40
N ASP A 244 -0.07 20.28 -16.35
CA ASP A 244 -0.62 21.25 -17.29
C ASP A 244 -1.80 21.94 -16.59
N LEU A 245 -1.52 22.88 -15.70
CA LEU A 245 -2.52 23.82 -15.21
C LEU A 245 -2.90 24.78 -16.34
N LYS A 246 -3.34 24.22 -17.48
CA LYS A 246 -3.58 24.97 -18.75
C LYS A 246 -4.57 26.12 -18.62
N GLU A 247 -5.40 26.08 -17.59
CA GLU A 247 -6.40 27.12 -17.35
C GLU A 247 -5.93 28.22 -16.39
N VAL A 248 -4.75 28.03 -15.78
CA VAL A 248 -4.15 29.01 -14.89
C VAL A 248 -3.09 29.78 -15.67
N LYS A 249 -3.36 31.06 -15.88
CA LYS A 249 -2.36 31.96 -16.45
C LYS A 249 -1.19 32.10 -15.47
N ASP A 250 0.05 32.09 -15.97
CA ASP A 250 1.24 32.26 -15.15
C ASP A 250 1.18 33.54 -14.27
N ASP A 251 0.55 34.61 -14.75
CA ASP A 251 0.33 35.85 -14.02
C ASP A 251 -0.53 35.70 -12.77
N ASP A 252 -1.33 34.64 -12.67
CA ASP A 252 -2.23 34.38 -11.53
C ASP A 252 -1.53 33.59 -10.40
N LEU A 253 -0.32 33.09 -10.62
CA LEU A 253 0.44 32.28 -9.66
C LEU A 253 1.25 33.09 -8.64
N MET A 254 0.92 34.35 -8.42
CA MET A 254 1.43 35.19 -7.32
C MET A 254 2.92 35.04 -7.01
N GLY A 255 3.78 35.18 -8.04
CA GLY A 255 5.24 35.18 -7.88
C GLY A 255 5.92 33.88 -8.27
N TYR A 256 5.17 32.85 -8.67
CA TYR A 256 5.75 31.65 -9.30
C TYR A 256 5.88 31.87 -10.81
N SER A 257 6.97 31.41 -11.38
CA SER A 257 7.23 31.55 -12.81
C SER A 257 6.42 30.57 -13.67
N ASN A 258 5.92 29.48 -13.07
CA ASN A 258 5.10 28.47 -13.72
C ASN A 258 4.43 27.53 -12.69
N SER A 259 3.48 26.75 -13.16
CA SER A 259 2.74 25.79 -12.33
C SER A 259 3.60 24.70 -11.71
N LYS A 260 4.69 24.29 -12.36
CA LYS A 260 5.62 23.29 -11.85
C LYS A 260 6.31 23.80 -10.58
N GLU A 261 6.85 25.00 -10.61
CA GLU A 261 7.51 25.63 -9.46
C GLU A 261 6.56 25.74 -8.26
N PHE A 262 5.31 26.17 -8.53
CA PHE A 262 4.26 26.20 -7.50
C PHE A 262 4.01 24.82 -6.89
N MET A 263 3.90 23.78 -7.72
CA MET A 263 3.65 22.41 -7.25
C MET A 263 4.83 21.87 -6.42
N GLU A 264 6.04 22.09 -6.87
CA GLU A 264 7.27 21.67 -6.17
C GLU A 264 7.36 22.31 -4.78
N ASP A 265 7.12 23.62 -4.68
CA ASP A 265 7.10 24.35 -3.40
C ASP A 265 5.97 23.85 -2.49
N ALA A 266 4.77 23.65 -3.03
CA ALA A 266 3.65 23.19 -2.26
C ALA A 266 3.86 21.75 -1.71
N ILE A 267 4.48 20.88 -2.49
CA ILE A 267 4.83 19.51 -2.03
C ILE A 267 5.92 19.57 -0.95
N ALA A 268 6.95 20.42 -1.14
CA ALA A 268 8.00 20.60 -0.14
C ALA A 268 7.43 21.13 1.19
N GLU A 269 6.50 22.08 1.12
CA GLU A 269 5.81 22.60 2.30
C GLU A 269 4.94 21.53 2.98
N PHE A 270 4.23 20.71 2.19
CA PHE A 270 3.45 19.59 2.74
C PHE A 270 4.36 18.63 3.54
N ILE A 271 5.51 18.26 2.99
CA ILE A 271 6.49 17.40 3.68
C ILE A 271 6.95 18.04 4.99
N GLU A 272 7.34 19.32 4.96
CA GLU A 272 7.82 20.01 6.17
C GLU A 272 6.74 20.14 7.23
N MET A 273 5.50 20.42 6.86
CA MET A 273 4.40 20.64 7.80
C MET A 273 3.78 19.33 8.31
N HIS A 274 3.42 18.45 7.40
CA HIS A 274 2.59 17.27 7.72
C HIS A 274 3.44 16.01 7.97
N VAL A 275 4.51 15.79 7.21
CA VAL A 275 5.36 14.61 7.40
C VAL A 275 6.37 14.87 8.52
N LEU A 276 7.32 15.77 8.31
CA LEU A 276 8.39 16.01 9.28
C LEU A 276 7.89 16.76 10.51
N GLY A 277 7.02 17.75 10.31
CA GLY A 277 6.39 18.52 11.39
C GLY A 277 5.47 17.67 12.24
N GLY A 278 4.67 16.80 11.61
CA GLY A 278 3.82 15.83 12.31
C GLY A 278 4.62 14.88 13.20
N LEU A 279 5.74 14.35 12.68
CA LEU A 279 6.65 13.50 13.46
C LEU A 279 7.32 14.29 14.60
N ARG A 280 7.77 15.53 14.35
CA ARG A 280 8.36 16.40 15.39
C ARG A 280 7.37 16.70 16.52
N ALA A 281 6.11 16.94 16.19
CA ALA A 281 5.04 17.16 17.19
C ALA A 281 4.83 15.94 18.12
N LYS A 282 5.22 14.75 17.66
CA LYS A 282 5.24 13.50 18.46
C LYS A 282 6.61 13.22 19.11
N GLY A 283 7.53 14.19 19.10
CA GLY A 283 8.88 14.04 19.67
C GLY A 283 9.90 13.36 18.76
N ILE A 284 9.53 13.05 17.51
CA ILE A 284 10.40 12.35 16.56
C ILE A 284 11.06 13.35 15.63
N ASN A 285 12.38 13.41 15.69
CA ASN A 285 13.18 14.29 14.84
C ASN A 285 14.06 13.46 13.90
N LEU A 286 13.70 13.46 12.60
CA LEU A 286 14.46 12.76 11.55
C LEU A 286 15.76 13.50 11.14
N HIS A 287 15.95 14.75 11.54
CA HIS A 287 17.22 15.47 11.28
C HIS A 287 18.36 15.07 12.22
N LEU A 288 18.09 14.26 13.26
CA LEU A 288 19.14 13.78 14.16
C LEU A 288 20.08 12.82 13.43
N ARG A 289 21.38 13.08 13.53
CA ARG A 289 22.43 12.27 12.90
C ARG A 289 22.65 10.94 13.67
N GLY A 290 23.02 9.93 12.92
CA GLY A 290 23.52 8.65 13.47
C GLY A 290 22.59 7.46 13.24
N ASP A 291 21.28 7.64 13.31
CA ASP A 291 20.33 6.57 13.01
C ASP A 291 20.11 6.44 11.50
N LYS A 292 19.87 5.24 11.00
CA LYS A 292 19.38 5.05 9.63
C LYS A 292 17.90 5.39 9.56
N ILE A 293 17.48 6.02 8.47
CA ILE A 293 16.08 6.35 8.20
C ILE A 293 15.64 5.52 7.00
N LEU A 294 14.73 4.60 7.22
CA LEU A 294 14.21 3.71 6.20
C LEU A 294 12.81 4.16 5.79
N PHE A 295 12.68 4.55 4.54
CA PHE A 295 11.41 4.94 3.92
C PHE A 295 10.79 3.76 3.18
N SER A 296 9.49 3.56 3.37
CA SER A 296 8.65 2.54 2.72
C SER A 296 7.26 3.08 2.40
N GLY A 297 6.43 2.25 1.77
CA GLY A 297 5.12 2.62 1.26
C GLY A 297 5.17 3.40 -0.04
N GLY A 298 4.09 3.36 -0.82
CA GLY A 298 4.00 4.01 -2.14
C GLY A 298 4.27 5.51 -2.09
N GLY A 299 3.86 6.18 -1.00
CA GLY A 299 4.14 7.59 -0.80
C GLY A 299 5.62 7.93 -0.71
N SER A 300 6.42 7.02 -0.15
CA SER A 300 7.87 7.26 -0.06
C SER A 300 8.57 7.22 -1.41
N VAL A 301 8.05 6.46 -2.37
CA VAL A 301 8.57 6.41 -3.75
C VAL A 301 8.27 7.73 -4.44
N LEU A 302 7.02 8.15 -4.40
CA LEU A 302 6.53 9.36 -5.08
C LEU A 302 7.15 10.63 -4.49
N LEU A 303 7.31 10.69 -3.17
CA LEU A 303 7.85 11.87 -2.47
C LEU A 303 9.38 11.83 -2.31
N ARG A 304 10.06 10.81 -2.81
CA ARG A 304 11.50 10.61 -2.61
C ARG A 304 12.35 11.85 -2.91
N PRO A 305 12.22 12.54 -4.06
CA PRO A 305 13.07 13.71 -4.37
C PRO A 305 12.95 14.82 -3.31
N TYR A 306 11.74 15.06 -2.82
CA TYR A 306 11.44 16.09 -1.83
C TYR A 306 11.91 15.68 -0.42
N LEU A 307 11.80 14.40 -0.07
CA LEU A 307 12.32 13.85 1.19
C LEU A 307 13.85 13.90 1.23
N GLU A 308 14.52 13.57 0.12
CA GLU A 308 15.97 13.68 0.00
C GLU A 308 16.45 15.13 0.15
N GLU A 309 15.73 16.10 -0.41
CA GLU A 309 16.06 17.53 -0.26
C GLU A 309 15.78 18.02 1.16
N ALA A 310 14.61 17.73 1.72
CA ALA A 310 14.25 18.13 3.08
C ALA A 310 15.22 17.56 4.14
N LEU A 311 15.74 16.36 3.92
CA LEU A 311 16.66 15.68 4.81
C LEU A 311 18.11 15.65 4.29
N LYS A 312 18.49 16.57 3.41
CA LYS A 312 19.81 16.59 2.74
C LYS A 312 21.01 16.56 3.69
N ASN A 313 20.86 17.13 4.88
CA ASN A 313 21.90 17.10 5.90
C ASN A 313 22.11 15.72 6.54
N ASN A 314 21.23 14.78 6.25
CA ASN A 314 21.24 13.39 6.74
C ASN A 314 21.23 12.36 5.60
N LYS A 315 21.52 12.80 4.37
CA LYS A 315 21.39 12.02 3.12
C LYS A 315 22.09 10.65 3.19
N GLU A 316 23.25 10.56 3.81
CA GLU A 316 24.02 9.32 3.98
C GLU A 316 23.31 8.24 4.82
N ASN A 317 22.32 8.65 5.60
CA ASN A 317 21.54 7.77 6.46
C ASN A 317 20.18 7.43 5.89
N LEU A 318 19.76 8.05 4.79
CA LEU A 318 18.49 7.74 4.13
C LEU A 318 18.60 6.43 3.36
N VAL A 319 17.61 5.59 3.53
CA VAL A 319 17.44 4.32 2.82
C VAL A 319 16.01 4.27 2.31
N PHE A 320 15.84 4.15 1.00
CA PHE A 320 14.53 3.95 0.39
C PHE A 320 14.39 2.49 0.01
N SER A 321 13.21 1.94 0.28
CA SER A 321 12.93 0.55 -0.06
C SER A 321 12.77 0.38 -1.56
N ASP A 322 13.51 -0.56 -2.15
CA ASP A 322 13.39 -0.91 -3.58
C ASP A 322 12.07 -1.62 -3.90
N THR A 323 11.35 -2.10 -2.90
CA THR A 323 10.07 -2.79 -3.02
C THR A 323 8.99 -2.09 -2.20
N ALA A 324 9.07 -0.76 -2.08
CA ALA A 324 8.24 0.03 -1.17
C ALA A 324 6.73 -0.23 -1.32
N TYR A 325 6.24 -0.39 -2.56
CA TYR A 325 4.83 -0.75 -2.81
C TYR A 325 4.44 -2.12 -2.22
N TRP A 326 5.38 -3.07 -2.19
CA TRP A 326 5.12 -4.46 -1.83
C TRP A 326 5.58 -4.82 -0.41
N ASP A 327 6.17 -3.87 0.29
CA ASP A 327 6.80 -4.13 1.60
C ASP A 327 5.82 -4.74 2.61
N ASN A 328 4.60 -4.26 2.65
CA ASN A 328 3.57 -4.81 3.53
C ASN A 328 3.23 -6.27 3.16
N CYS A 329 2.91 -6.55 1.90
CA CYS A 329 2.62 -7.91 1.44
C CYS A 329 3.77 -8.88 1.73
N ILE A 330 5.01 -8.49 1.42
CA ILE A 330 6.21 -9.30 1.67
C ILE A 330 6.34 -9.63 3.16
N SER A 331 6.11 -8.66 4.02
CA SER A 331 6.26 -8.88 5.46
C SER A 331 5.12 -9.68 6.08
N TYR A 332 3.91 -9.55 5.56
CA TYR A 332 2.79 -10.38 6.01
C TYR A 332 3.10 -11.85 5.77
N VAL A 333 3.66 -12.20 4.60
CA VAL A 333 4.12 -13.57 4.31
C VAL A 333 5.20 -14.02 5.28
N ILE A 334 6.25 -13.20 5.47
CA ILE A 334 7.35 -13.56 6.38
C ILE A 334 6.83 -13.79 7.80
N LYS A 335 5.98 -12.90 8.28
CA LYS A 335 5.39 -13.02 9.61
C LYS A 335 4.50 -14.26 9.71
N ASP A 336 3.69 -14.52 8.69
CA ASP A 336 2.80 -15.69 8.68
C ASP A 336 3.58 -17.00 8.68
N ILE A 337 4.64 -17.10 7.88
CA ILE A 337 5.55 -18.26 7.90
C ILE A 337 6.15 -18.44 9.30
N GLY A 338 6.64 -17.34 9.90
CA GLY A 338 7.18 -17.36 11.26
C GLY A 338 6.17 -17.88 12.29
N ASP A 339 4.95 -17.40 12.24
CA ASP A 339 3.87 -17.76 13.15
C ASP A 339 3.46 -19.25 12.99
N ARG A 340 3.30 -19.72 11.72
CA ARG A 340 2.84 -21.08 11.42
C ARG A 340 3.91 -22.16 11.62
N CYS A 341 5.12 -21.89 11.17
CA CYS A 341 6.17 -22.89 11.18
C CYS A 341 6.87 -23.01 12.54
N LYS A 342 6.52 -22.17 13.54
CA LYS A 342 7.21 -22.11 14.84
C LYS A 342 8.73 -22.16 14.66
N LEU A 343 9.24 -21.31 13.74
CA LEU A 343 10.62 -21.35 13.29
C LEU A 343 11.58 -21.17 14.47
N LEU A 344 12.54 -22.08 14.57
CA LEU A 344 13.66 -21.95 15.49
C LEU A 344 14.53 -20.73 15.09
N PRO A 345 15.28 -20.13 16.03
CA PRO A 345 16.10 -18.93 15.75
C PRO A 345 17.07 -19.03 14.54
N GLY A 346 17.39 -20.25 14.09
CA GLY A 346 18.23 -20.49 12.91
C GLY A 346 17.53 -20.37 11.56
N ASP A 347 16.20 -20.38 11.53
CA ASP A 347 15.39 -20.41 10.29
C ASP A 347 15.11 -19.03 9.67
N LYS A 348 15.58 -17.96 10.32
CA LYS A 348 15.49 -16.58 9.80
C LYS A 348 16.02 -16.43 8.37
N ARG A 349 17.01 -17.26 7.97
CA ARG A 349 17.61 -17.24 6.63
C ARG A 349 16.64 -17.68 5.55
N VAL A 350 15.72 -18.58 5.84
CA VAL A 350 14.71 -19.07 4.89
C VAL A 350 13.72 -17.96 4.60
N ASN A 351 13.23 -17.29 5.63
CA ASN A 351 12.30 -16.18 5.49
C ASN A 351 12.90 -15.00 4.71
N MET A 352 14.17 -14.68 4.96
CA MET A 352 14.90 -13.69 4.19
C MET A 352 15.11 -14.11 2.73
N ALA A 353 15.39 -15.37 2.47
CA ALA A 353 15.56 -15.88 1.11
C ALA A 353 14.26 -15.80 0.30
N ILE A 354 13.12 -16.17 0.91
CA ILE A 354 11.80 -16.06 0.27
C ILE A 354 11.47 -14.59 -0.03
N ALA A 355 11.62 -13.70 0.94
CA ALA A 355 11.38 -12.28 0.72
C ALA A 355 12.31 -11.68 -0.32
N GLN A 356 13.59 -12.08 -0.34
CA GLN A 356 14.55 -11.62 -1.34
C GLN A 356 14.21 -12.12 -2.74
N THR A 357 13.74 -13.37 -2.86
CA THR A 357 13.37 -13.95 -4.16
C THR A 357 12.09 -13.30 -4.69
N ALA A 358 11.09 -13.11 -3.85
CA ALA A 358 9.87 -12.41 -4.21
C ALA A 358 10.17 -10.95 -4.60
N ALA A 359 10.88 -10.21 -3.75
CA ALA A 359 11.30 -8.84 -4.04
C ALA A 359 12.15 -8.73 -5.32
N GLY A 360 13.06 -9.67 -5.54
CA GLY A 360 13.91 -9.69 -6.73
C GLY A 360 13.16 -9.96 -8.04
N LYS A 361 12.09 -10.75 -8.00
CA LYS A 361 11.22 -10.98 -9.16
C LYS A 361 10.36 -9.74 -9.45
N ILE A 362 9.69 -9.20 -8.43
CA ILE A 362 8.86 -7.98 -8.53
C ILE A 362 9.67 -6.81 -9.07
N LEU A 363 10.93 -6.62 -8.61
CA LEU A 363 11.82 -5.59 -9.13
C LEU A 363 12.18 -5.80 -10.61
N LYS A 364 12.35 -7.03 -11.06
CA LYS A 364 12.63 -7.32 -12.47
C LYS A 364 11.42 -7.04 -13.34
N GLU A 365 10.23 -7.35 -12.88
CA GLU A 365 8.98 -7.13 -13.59
C GLU A 365 8.62 -5.64 -13.65
N SER A 366 8.74 -4.90 -12.54
CA SER A 366 8.52 -3.45 -12.53
C SER A 366 9.53 -2.66 -13.38
N ASN A 367 10.77 -3.13 -13.51
CA ASN A 367 11.77 -2.53 -14.41
C ASN A 367 11.56 -2.89 -15.89
N SER A 368 10.72 -3.87 -16.21
CA SER A 368 10.36 -4.21 -17.59
C SER A 368 9.16 -3.41 -18.11
N LEU A 369 8.49 -2.68 -17.23
CA LEU A 369 7.33 -1.81 -17.52
C LEU A 369 7.73 -0.32 -17.67
N ASN A 370 8.98 0.02 -17.47
CA ASN A 370 9.61 1.31 -17.76
C ASN A 370 10.53 1.14 -18.99
#